data_3968e39416363cfe9515dbb753a0ee6b
#
_entry.id   3968e39416363cfe9515dbb753a0ee6b
#
_cell.length_a   1.000
_cell.length_b   1.000
_cell.length_c   1.000
_cell.angle_alpha   90.00
_cell.angle_beta   90.00
_cell.angle_gamma   90.00
#
_symmetry.space_group_name_H-M   'P 1'
#
loop_
_entity.id
_entity.type
_entity.pdbx_description
1 polymer ?
#
loop_
_entity_poly.entity_id
_entity_poly.type
_entity_poly.pdbx_seq_one_letter_code
_entity_poly.pdbx_strand_id
1 'polypeptide(L)'
;MTAVAIVAPVRRRLTGRAAVGAGILAVLVVLAVLAPVIAPHDPNAIDPSRVLAGPDASHPFGSDALGRDVFSRVLFAYRVSLGVAVGSVLVAMAVGVPLGLLAGFYGGALDSLIMRPVDLLLALPALLLALSLITIIGPGSGVVLFAIAVIYLPILARVVRGSVLGVVGEAYVIGARARGVSPFGCMVRHVLPNSLGPAVVQASVLMGFAIQIEAALSFLGLGAQPPTPSLGLMLADGYQVLQQAPWADIFPGLAIAIAVLGFVLVGDGLRAHFDPHGVSR
;
A
#
# COMPACT_ATOMS: atom_id res chain seq x y z
N MET A 1 -46.65 -7.27 -19.83
CA MET A 1 -45.38 -6.96 -20.54
C MET A 1 -44.74 -5.78 -19.83
N THR A 2 -43.92 -6.06 -18.84
CA THR A 2 -43.21 -5.05 -18.06
C THR A 2 -41.84 -4.82 -18.72
N ALA A 3 -41.63 -3.63 -19.29
CA ALA A 3 -40.39 -3.24 -19.93
C ALA A 3 -39.25 -3.25 -18.89
N VAL A 4 -38.27 -4.13 -19.10
CA VAL A 4 -36.98 -4.12 -18.37
C VAL A 4 -36.25 -2.87 -18.82
N ALA A 5 -36.27 -1.84 -18.00
CA ALA A 5 -35.45 -0.66 -18.21
C ALA A 5 -33.97 -1.09 -18.16
N ILE A 6 -33.31 -1.07 -19.30
CA ILE A 6 -31.86 -1.21 -19.41
C ILE A 6 -31.27 0.04 -18.75
N VAL A 7 -30.87 -0.08 -17.48
CA VAL A 7 -30.18 0.97 -16.78
C VAL A 7 -28.77 1.08 -17.43
N ALA A 8 -28.59 2.13 -18.21
CA ALA A 8 -27.31 2.47 -18.79
C ALA A 8 -26.26 2.62 -17.66
N PRO A 9 -25.02 2.13 -17.84
CA PRO A 9 -23.97 2.28 -16.84
C PRO A 9 -23.71 3.77 -16.64
N VAL A 10 -24.11 4.30 -15.49
CA VAL A 10 -23.74 5.66 -15.08
C VAL A 10 -22.23 5.65 -14.93
N ARG A 11 -21.51 6.27 -15.84
CA ARG A 11 -20.10 6.60 -15.69
C ARG A 11 -19.98 7.57 -14.52
N ARG A 12 -19.89 7.05 -13.29
CA ARG A 12 -19.57 7.85 -12.11
C ARG A 12 -18.15 8.37 -12.28
N ARG A 13 -18.01 9.68 -12.47
CA ARG A 13 -16.69 10.34 -12.42
C ARG A 13 -16.10 10.04 -11.05
N LEU A 14 -14.79 9.76 -11.01
CA LEU A 14 -14.04 9.67 -9.76
C LEU A 14 -14.38 10.88 -8.90
N THR A 15 -14.66 10.66 -7.63
CA THR A 15 -14.95 11.78 -6.71
C THR A 15 -13.75 12.73 -6.73
N GLY A 16 -13.97 14.03 -6.53
CA GLY A 16 -12.88 15.03 -6.54
C GLY A 16 -11.74 14.65 -5.59
N ARG A 17 -12.05 13.97 -4.48
CA ARG A 17 -11.06 13.43 -3.53
C ARG A 17 -10.15 12.38 -4.14
N ALA A 18 -10.70 11.43 -4.89
CA ALA A 18 -9.89 10.42 -5.59
C ALA A 18 -8.96 11.06 -6.63
N ALA A 19 -9.43 12.07 -7.35
CA ALA A 19 -8.61 12.78 -8.34
C ALA A 19 -7.45 13.53 -7.66
N VAL A 20 -7.69 14.19 -6.52
CA VAL A 20 -6.64 14.84 -5.73
C VAL A 20 -5.63 13.81 -5.22
N GLY A 21 -6.10 12.71 -4.61
CA GLY A 21 -5.21 11.64 -4.12
C GLY A 21 -4.37 11.02 -5.23
N ALA A 22 -5.00 10.71 -6.37
CA ALA A 22 -4.29 10.20 -7.55
C ALA A 22 -3.28 11.21 -8.11
N GLY A 23 -3.60 12.50 -8.10
CA GLY A 23 -2.68 13.57 -8.48
C GLY A 23 -1.46 13.64 -7.55
N ILE A 24 -1.66 13.58 -6.23
CA ILE A 24 -0.57 13.52 -5.25
C ILE A 24 0.33 12.31 -5.53
N LEU A 25 -0.24 11.11 -5.63
CA LEU A 25 0.53 9.88 -5.88
C LEU A 25 1.26 9.93 -7.22
N ALA A 26 0.62 10.45 -8.27
CA ALA A 26 1.26 10.58 -9.59
C ALA A 26 2.48 11.51 -9.49
N VAL A 27 2.37 12.65 -8.80
CA VAL A 27 3.51 13.55 -8.55
C VAL A 27 4.62 12.84 -7.79
N LEU A 28 4.30 12.13 -6.70
CA LEU A 28 5.30 11.40 -5.90
C LEU A 28 6.00 10.31 -6.71
N VAL A 29 5.26 9.57 -7.54
CA VAL A 29 5.84 8.54 -8.43
C VAL A 29 6.75 9.20 -9.48
N VAL A 30 6.32 10.31 -10.08
CA VAL A 30 7.15 11.05 -11.04
C VAL A 30 8.42 11.55 -10.37
N LEU A 31 8.33 12.15 -9.18
CA LEU A 31 9.49 12.60 -8.40
C LEU A 31 10.42 11.43 -8.05
N ALA A 32 9.88 10.31 -7.62
CA ALA A 32 10.65 9.11 -7.33
C ALA A 32 11.37 8.53 -8.56
N VAL A 33 10.69 8.45 -9.70
CA VAL A 33 11.27 7.91 -10.95
C VAL A 33 12.34 8.86 -11.50
N LEU A 34 12.05 10.15 -11.51
CA LEU A 34 12.95 11.18 -12.02
C LEU A 34 14.00 11.64 -11.00
N ALA A 35 14.03 11.07 -9.78
CA ALA A 35 15.01 11.41 -8.75
C ALA A 35 16.46 11.47 -9.27
N PRO A 36 16.95 10.53 -10.11
CA PRO A 36 18.33 10.59 -10.61
C PRO A 36 18.62 11.79 -11.54
N VAL A 37 17.56 12.43 -12.07
CA VAL A 37 17.69 13.55 -13.03
C VAL A 37 17.44 14.89 -12.34
N ILE A 38 16.50 14.94 -11.39
CA ILE A 38 16.06 16.19 -10.75
C ILE A 38 16.73 16.45 -9.41
N ALA A 39 17.36 15.43 -8.79
CA ALA A 39 18.10 15.63 -7.55
C ALA A 39 19.32 16.54 -7.82
N PRO A 40 19.48 17.67 -7.07
CA PRO A 40 20.58 18.59 -7.30
C PRO A 40 21.93 17.98 -6.91
N HIS A 41 21.94 17.01 -5.98
CA HIS A 41 23.15 16.38 -5.46
C HIS A 41 23.02 14.86 -5.43
N ASP A 42 24.14 14.15 -5.39
CA ASP A 42 24.14 12.72 -5.07
C ASP A 42 23.60 12.52 -3.64
N PRO A 43 22.57 11.68 -3.44
CA PRO A 43 21.95 11.46 -2.12
C PRO A 43 22.91 10.88 -1.07
N ASN A 44 24.06 10.34 -1.50
CA ASN A 44 25.05 9.72 -0.63
C ASN A 44 26.35 10.54 -0.51
N ALA A 45 26.50 11.64 -1.27
CA ALA A 45 27.66 12.51 -1.17
C ALA A 45 27.75 13.15 0.21
N ILE A 46 28.88 12.94 0.89
CA ILE A 46 29.19 13.48 2.20
C ILE A 46 29.94 14.80 2.01
N ASP A 47 29.47 15.87 2.64
CA ASP A 47 30.15 17.17 2.66
C ASP A 47 30.40 17.62 4.11
N PRO A 48 31.61 17.43 4.64
CA PRO A 48 31.95 17.83 6.02
C PRO A 48 31.80 19.33 6.28
N SER A 49 31.85 20.17 5.23
CA SER A 49 31.70 21.64 5.38
C SER A 49 30.24 22.04 5.59
N ARG A 50 29.27 21.13 5.33
CA ARG A 50 27.85 21.38 5.39
C ARG A 50 27.12 20.54 6.44
N VAL A 51 27.83 19.99 7.39
CA VAL A 51 27.21 19.21 8.48
C VAL A 51 26.18 20.06 9.21
N LEU A 52 24.91 19.59 9.26
CA LEU A 52 23.77 20.23 9.90
C LEU A 52 23.53 21.68 9.39
N ALA A 53 23.88 21.97 8.14
CA ALA A 53 23.60 23.28 7.56
C ALA A 53 22.11 23.44 7.24
N GLY A 54 21.55 24.61 7.58
CA GLY A 54 20.15 24.94 7.33
C GLY A 54 19.79 25.01 5.84
N PRO A 55 18.48 25.05 5.51
CA PRO A 55 18.02 25.23 4.15
C PRO A 55 18.59 26.50 3.49
N ASP A 56 19.08 26.34 2.26
CA ASP A 56 19.54 27.43 1.40
C ASP A 56 19.17 27.20 -0.07
N ALA A 57 19.55 28.10 -0.97
CA ALA A 57 19.22 28.01 -2.40
C ALA A 57 19.82 26.77 -3.08
N SER A 58 20.96 26.25 -2.59
CA SER A 58 21.62 25.04 -3.10
C SER A 58 21.11 23.76 -2.46
N HIS A 59 20.67 23.83 -1.21
CA HIS A 59 20.13 22.72 -0.42
C HIS A 59 18.75 23.09 0.14
N PRO A 60 17.67 22.95 -0.65
CA PRO A 60 16.35 23.48 -0.29
C PRO A 60 15.78 22.93 1.04
N PHE A 61 16.19 21.71 1.44
CA PHE A 61 15.79 21.09 2.70
C PHE A 61 16.95 21.02 3.71
N GLY A 62 18.07 21.74 3.46
CA GLY A 62 19.27 21.67 4.28
C GLY A 62 20.02 20.36 4.15
N SER A 63 20.94 20.12 5.08
CA SER A 63 21.78 18.93 5.14
C SER A 63 21.63 18.16 6.45
N ASP A 64 22.00 16.89 6.42
CA ASP A 64 21.95 15.98 7.58
C ASP A 64 23.27 15.98 8.40
N ALA A 65 23.35 15.05 9.37
CA ALA A 65 24.50 14.91 10.26
C ALA A 65 25.82 14.53 9.55
N LEU A 66 25.76 14.08 8.29
CA LEU A 66 26.92 13.80 7.46
C LEU A 66 27.14 14.85 6.36
N GLY A 67 26.35 15.93 6.37
CA GLY A 67 26.38 16.97 5.32
C GLY A 67 25.73 16.55 4.01
N ARG A 68 24.96 15.45 3.98
CA ARG A 68 24.25 14.97 2.78
C ARG A 68 23.00 15.81 2.53
N ASP A 69 22.66 16.08 1.25
CA ASP A 69 21.49 16.87 0.88
C ASP A 69 20.18 16.16 1.22
N VAL A 70 19.38 16.74 2.13
CA VAL A 70 18.11 16.16 2.60
C VAL A 70 17.08 16.10 1.46
N PHE A 71 17.03 17.09 0.57
CA PHE A 71 16.08 17.11 -0.55
C PHE A 71 16.34 15.96 -1.53
N SER A 72 17.56 15.81 -2.00
CA SER A 72 17.96 14.69 -2.87
C SER A 72 17.67 13.34 -2.21
N ARG A 73 17.96 13.19 -0.92
CA ARG A 73 17.69 11.97 -0.16
C ARG A 73 16.19 11.67 -0.08
N VAL A 74 15.33 12.66 0.15
CA VAL A 74 13.86 12.48 0.15
C VAL A 74 13.37 11.97 -1.20
N LEU A 75 13.86 12.54 -2.31
CA LEU A 75 13.49 12.08 -3.66
C LEU A 75 13.84 10.60 -3.88
N PHE A 76 15.04 10.19 -3.52
CA PHE A 76 15.47 8.80 -3.63
C PHE A 76 14.76 7.88 -2.62
N ALA A 77 14.48 8.37 -1.40
CA ALA A 77 13.76 7.63 -0.38
C ALA A 77 12.34 7.26 -0.82
N TYR A 78 11.66 8.11 -1.58
CA TYR A 78 10.34 7.78 -2.15
C TYR A 78 10.39 6.53 -3.04
N ARG A 79 11.48 6.27 -3.77
CA ARG A 79 11.62 5.06 -4.60
C ARG A 79 11.55 3.80 -3.74
N VAL A 80 12.21 3.82 -2.59
CA VAL A 80 12.24 2.68 -1.66
C VAL A 80 10.89 2.55 -0.95
N SER A 81 10.42 3.61 -0.29
CA SER A 81 9.21 3.55 0.54
C SER A 81 7.95 3.28 -0.27
N LEU A 82 7.77 3.92 -1.46
CA LEU A 82 6.64 3.62 -2.35
C LEU A 82 6.76 2.21 -2.95
N GLY A 83 7.98 1.81 -3.33
CA GLY A 83 8.24 0.47 -3.86
C GLY A 83 7.88 -0.64 -2.86
N VAL A 84 8.26 -0.48 -1.60
CA VAL A 84 7.91 -1.41 -0.52
C VAL A 84 6.41 -1.40 -0.27
N ALA A 85 5.78 -0.22 -0.16
CA ALA A 85 4.36 -0.11 0.15
C ALA A 85 3.48 -0.73 -0.95
N VAL A 86 3.71 -0.36 -2.21
CA VAL A 86 2.95 -0.89 -3.34
C VAL A 86 3.27 -2.37 -3.55
N GLY A 87 4.55 -2.73 -3.54
CA GLY A 87 5.01 -4.10 -3.76
C GLY A 87 4.45 -5.08 -2.74
N SER A 88 4.46 -4.73 -1.45
CA SER A 88 3.94 -5.59 -0.39
C SER A 88 2.45 -5.88 -0.55
N VAL A 89 1.64 -4.84 -0.86
CA VAL A 89 0.20 -5.01 -1.06
C VAL A 89 -0.10 -5.80 -2.33
N LEU A 90 0.65 -5.58 -3.42
CA LEU A 90 0.50 -6.37 -4.65
C LEU A 90 0.80 -7.86 -4.42
N VAL A 91 1.88 -8.17 -3.69
CA VAL A 91 2.20 -9.57 -3.31
C VAL A 91 1.10 -10.15 -2.42
N ALA A 92 0.61 -9.40 -1.43
CA ALA A 92 -0.49 -9.83 -0.58
C ALA A 92 -1.79 -10.08 -1.37
N MET A 93 -2.09 -9.23 -2.37
CA MET A 93 -3.22 -9.42 -3.29
C MET A 93 -3.04 -10.66 -4.18
N ALA A 94 -1.84 -10.83 -4.75
CA ALA A 94 -1.56 -11.94 -5.65
C ALA A 94 -1.80 -13.32 -5.00
N VAL A 95 -1.63 -13.42 -3.69
CA VAL A 95 -1.86 -14.64 -2.91
C VAL A 95 -3.22 -14.60 -2.20
N GLY A 96 -3.56 -13.49 -1.55
CA GLY A 96 -4.77 -13.36 -0.74
C GLY A 96 -6.06 -13.43 -1.58
N VAL A 97 -6.07 -12.82 -2.78
CA VAL A 97 -7.26 -12.86 -3.66
C VAL A 97 -7.59 -14.28 -4.11
N PRO A 98 -6.67 -15.10 -4.65
CA PRO A 98 -6.95 -16.49 -4.97
C PRO A 98 -7.39 -17.32 -3.76
N LEU A 99 -6.75 -17.15 -2.61
CA LEU A 99 -7.13 -17.88 -1.39
C LEU A 99 -8.55 -17.53 -0.93
N GLY A 100 -8.89 -16.24 -0.86
CA GLY A 100 -10.23 -15.79 -0.50
C GLY A 100 -11.30 -16.22 -1.51
N LEU A 101 -10.96 -16.18 -2.81
CA LEU A 101 -11.84 -16.62 -3.90
C LEU A 101 -12.15 -18.12 -3.80
N LEU A 102 -11.13 -18.96 -3.63
CA LEU A 102 -11.29 -20.42 -3.50
C LEU A 102 -12.08 -20.79 -2.24
N ALA A 103 -11.74 -20.19 -1.10
CA ALA A 103 -12.44 -20.39 0.17
C ALA A 103 -13.92 -20.02 0.07
N GLY A 104 -14.23 -18.82 -0.45
CA GLY A 104 -15.62 -18.34 -0.57
C GLY A 104 -16.43 -19.07 -1.63
N PHE A 105 -15.82 -19.51 -2.75
CA PHE A 105 -16.52 -20.16 -3.85
C PHE A 105 -16.87 -21.63 -3.57
N TYR A 106 -15.94 -22.40 -3.02
CA TYR A 106 -16.13 -23.82 -2.75
C TYR A 106 -16.72 -24.09 -1.36
N GLY A 107 -16.40 -23.25 -0.38
CA GLY A 107 -16.89 -23.42 0.98
C GLY A 107 -16.42 -24.70 1.69
N GLY A 108 -17.14 -25.11 2.73
CA GLY A 108 -16.95 -26.39 3.42
C GLY A 108 -15.55 -26.64 3.97
N ALA A 109 -15.01 -27.83 3.72
CA ALA A 109 -13.70 -28.23 4.22
C ALA A 109 -12.54 -27.40 3.63
N LEU A 110 -12.64 -27.01 2.35
CA LEU A 110 -11.63 -26.19 1.68
C LEU A 110 -11.57 -24.78 2.30
N ASP A 111 -12.72 -24.19 2.58
CA ASP A 111 -12.82 -22.92 3.29
C ASP A 111 -12.11 -23.00 4.65
N SER A 112 -12.43 -24.02 5.45
CA SER A 112 -11.81 -24.23 6.75
C SER A 112 -10.30 -24.45 6.66
N LEU A 113 -9.83 -25.20 5.65
CA LEU A 113 -8.40 -25.47 5.44
C LEU A 113 -7.62 -24.19 5.11
N ILE A 114 -8.20 -23.30 4.28
CA ILE A 114 -7.58 -22.05 3.89
C ILE A 114 -7.69 -21.00 5.02
N MET A 115 -8.87 -20.86 5.64
CA MET A 115 -9.11 -19.78 6.59
C MET A 115 -8.48 -20.00 7.96
N ARG A 116 -8.28 -21.25 8.42
CA ARG A 116 -7.62 -21.49 9.70
C ARG A 116 -6.20 -20.92 9.79
N PRO A 117 -5.28 -21.18 8.83
CA PRO A 117 -3.97 -20.50 8.82
C PRO A 117 -4.08 -18.98 8.70
N VAL A 118 -5.02 -18.46 7.89
CA VAL A 118 -5.32 -17.02 7.76
C VAL A 118 -5.70 -16.42 9.11
N ASP A 119 -6.57 -17.10 9.86
CA ASP A 119 -7.03 -16.65 11.18
C ASP A 119 -5.91 -16.70 12.23
N LEU A 120 -5.01 -17.69 12.16
CA LEU A 120 -3.82 -17.75 13.02
C LEU A 120 -2.88 -16.57 12.78
N LEU A 121 -2.64 -16.19 11.52
CA LEU A 121 -1.83 -15.01 11.22
C LEU A 121 -2.46 -13.72 11.77
N LEU A 122 -3.78 -13.58 11.72
CA LEU A 122 -4.49 -12.41 12.24
C LEU A 122 -4.54 -12.35 13.78
N ALA A 123 -4.33 -13.47 14.46
CA ALA A 123 -4.24 -13.50 15.91
C ALA A 123 -2.90 -12.93 16.44
N LEU A 124 -1.88 -12.83 15.59
CA LEU A 124 -0.58 -12.28 15.95
C LEU A 124 -0.57 -10.76 15.79
N PRO A 125 0.01 -10.01 16.75
CA PRO A 125 0.21 -8.58 16.58
C PRO A 125 1.11 -8.31 15.36
N ALA A 126 0.63 -7.49 14.42
CA ALA A 126 1.26 -7.27 13.12
C ALA A 126 2.76 -6.88 13.19
N LEU A 127 3.10 -5.93 14.08
CA LEU A 127 4.49 -5.51 14.27
C LEU A 127 5.36 -6.62 14.86
N LEU A 128 4.84 -7.44 15.78
CA LEU A 128 5.61 -8.54 16.34
C LEU A 128 5.89 -9.62 15.28
N LEU A 129 4.91 -9.89 14.41
CA LEU A 129 5.10 -10.81 13.29
C LEU A 129 6.16 -10.27 12.31
N ALA A 130 6.10 -8.96 11.97
CA ALA A 130 7.12 -8.35 11.12
C ALA A 130 8.52 -8.45 11.74
N LEU A 131 8.66 -8.06 13.01
CA LEU A 131 9.94 -8.12 13.74
C LEU A 131 10.50 -9.53 13.78
N SER A 132 9.66 -10.54 14.05
CA SER A 132 10.07 -11.94 14.07
C SER A 132 10.58 -12.40 12.71
N LEU A 133 9.88 -12.09 11.63
CA LEU A 133 10.30 -12.45 10.27
C LEU A 133 11.63 -11.78 9.90
N ILE A 134 11.78 -10.48 10.19
CA ILE A 134 13.00 -9.74 9.87
C ILE A 134 14.18 -10.25 10.72
N THR A 135 13.95 -10.61 11.98
CA THR A 135 15.02 -11.16 12.85
C THR A 135 15.55 -12.50 12.33
N ILE A 136 14.68 -13.32 11.74
CA ILE A 136 15.06 -14.64 11.20
C ILE A 136 15.76 -14.50 9.84
N ILE A 137 15.28 -13.61 8.96
CA ILE A 137 15.75 -13.48 7.57
C ILE A 137 16.93 -12.51 7.47
N GLY A 138 16.94 -11.46 8.32
CA GLY A 138 17.88 -10.34 8.29
C GLY A 138 17.20 -9.03 7.84
N PRO A 139 17.85 -7.87 8.10
CA PRO A 139 17.33 -6.56 7.74
C PRO A 139 17.41 -6.30 6.22
N GLY A 140 16.51 -5.46 5.72
CA GLY A 140 16.51 -5.05 4.32
C GLY A 140 15.13 -4.71 3.79
N SER A 141 15.06 -3.78 2.81
CA SER A 141 13.78 -3.34 2.23
C SER A 141 12.97 -4.46 1.58
N GLY A 142 13.62 -5.46 0.97
CA GLY A 142 12.95 -6.63 0.42
C GLY A 142 12.32 -7.53 1.48
N VAL A 143 12.98 -7.67 2.63
CA VAL A 143 12.47 -8.46 3.77
C VAL A 143 11.32 -7.73 4.43
N VAL A 144 11.40 -6.40 4.57
CA VAL A 144 10.27 -5.57 5.05
C VAL A 144 9.08 -5.68 4.12
N LEU A 145 9.30 -5.61 2.79
CA LEU A 145 8.23 -5.83 1.81
C LEU A 145 7.54 -7.18 2.02
N PHE A 146 8.33 -8.25 2.16
CA PHE A 146 7.80 -9.60 2.40
C PHE A 146 7.03 -9.68 3.73
N ALA A 147 7.57 -9.12 4.81
CA ALA A 147 6.92 -9.12 6.12
C ALA A 147 5.56 -8.39 6.08
N ILE A 148 5.50 -7.21 5.45
CA ILE A 148 4.24 -6.47 5.27
C ILE A 148 3.26 -7.27 4.39
N ALA A 149 3.74 -7.94 3.34
CA ALA A 149 2.91 -8.77 2.49
C ALA A 149 2.27 -9.93 3.27
N VAL A 150 3.03 -10.60 4.16
CA VAL A 150 2.52 -11.66 5.04
C VAL A 150 1.45 -11.14 6.01
N ILE A 151 1.63 -9.93 6.55
CA ILE A 151 0.65 -9.27 7.44
C ILE A 151 -0.66 -8.97 6.70
N TYR A 152 -0.58 -8.51 5.45
CA TYR A 152 -1.75 -8.03 4.70
C TYR A 152 -2.48 -9.12 3.92
N LEU A 153 -1.80 -10.21 3.60
CA LEU A 153 -2.39 -11.38 2.93
C LEU A 153 -3.68 -11.86 3.62
N PRO A 154 -3.70 -12.12 4.95
CA PRO A 154 -4.89 -12.62 5.61
C PRO A 154 -6.04 -11.61 5.62
N ILE A 155 -5.74 -10.31 5.69
CA ILE A 155 -6.75 -9.25 5.61
C ILE A 155 -7.44 -9.28 4.25
N LEU A 156 -6.66 -9.33 3.17
CA LEU A 156 -7.17 -9.36 1.80
C LEU A 156 -7.92 -10.66 1.48
N ALA A 157 -7.40 -11.81 1.93
CA ALA A 157 -8.06 -13.09 1.76
C ALA A 157 -9.47 -13.10 2.42
N ARG A 158 -9.59 -12.54 3.63
CA ARG A 158 -10.85 -12.44 4.37
C ARG A 158 -11.84 -11.49 3.68
N VAL A 159 -11.37 -10.35 3.20
CA VAL A 159 -12.21 -9.37 2.46
C VAL A 159 -12.75 -9.99 1.17
N VAL A 160 -11.89 -10.65 0.40
CA VAL A 160 -12.31 -11.32 -0.85
C VAL A 160 -13.29 -12.45 -0.55
N ARG A 161 -13.00 -13.31 0.44
CA ARG A 161 -13.91 -14.38 0.85
C ARG A 161 -15.31 -13.84 1.19
N GLY A 162 -15.39 -12.78 2.00
CA GLY A 162 -16.66 -12.16 2.36
C GLY A 162 -17.42 -11.64 1.15
N SER A 163 -16.73 -10.98 0.22
CA SER A 163 -17.32 -10.49 -1.03
C SER A 163 -17.81 -11.64 -1.93
N VAL A 164 -17.03 -12.71 -2.05
CA VAL A 164 -17.39 -13.91 -2.84
C VAL A 164 -18.63 -14.59 -2.28
N LEU A 165 -18.75 -14.73 -0.96
CA LEU A 165 -19.95 -15.29 -0.32
C LEU A 165 -21.22 -14.50 -0.64
N GLY A 166 -21.13 -13.18 -0.75
CA GLY A 166 -22.25 -12.34 -1.19
C GLY A 166 -22.63 -12.54 -2.66
N VAL A 167 -21.64 -12.84 -3.52
CA VAL A 167 -21.85 -12.93 -4.98
C VAL A 167 -22.27 -14.33 -5.43
N VAL A 168 -21.80 -15.39 -4.77
CA VAL A 168 -22.05 -16.79 -5.22
C VAL A 168 -23.52 -17.16 -5.26
N GLY A 169 -24.36 -16.54 -4.41
CA GLY A 169 -25.81 -16.75 -4.36
C GLY A 169 -26.63 -15.92 -5.36
N GLU A 170 -26.03 -15.03 -6.12
CA GLU A 170 -26.71 -14.15 -7.04
C GLU A 170 -27.35 -14.91 -8.24
N ALA A 171 -28.52 -14.45 -8.69
CA ALA A 171 -29.30 -15.10 -9.72
C ALA A 171 -28.55 -15.35 -11.03
N TYR A 172 -27.67 -14.42 -11.42
CA TYR A 172 -26.86 -14.57 -12.64
C TYR A 172 -25.78 -15.65 -12.51
N VAL A 173 -25.23 -15.87 -11.28
CA VAL A 173 -24.27 -16.95 -11.01
C VAL A 173 -24.97 -18.29 -11.03
N ILE A 174 -26.14 -18.40 -10.37
CA ILE A 174 -26.99 -19.60 -10.40
C ILE A 174 -27.41 -19.94 -11.83
N GLY A 175 -27.85 -18.93 -12.59
CA GLY A 175 -28.21 -19.11 -13.99
C GLY A 175 -27.04 -19.54 -14.89
N ALA A 176 -25.84 -19.10 -14.63
CA ALA A 176 -24.65 -19.56 -15.34
C ALA A 176 -24.35 -21.05 -15.06
N ARG A 177 -24.45 -21.47 -13.79
CA ARG A 177 -24.32 -22.89 -13.40
C ARG A 177 -25.41 -23.75 -14.04
N ALA A 178 -26.67 -23.30 -14.04
CA ALA A 178 -27.77 -24.03 -14.64
C ALA A 178 -27.60 -24.23 -16.17
N ARG A 179 -26.89 -23.30 -16.84
CA ARG A 179 -26.54 -23.44 -18.27
C ARG A 179 -25.31 -24.31 -18.52
N GLY A 180 -24.75 -24.98 -17.52
CA GLY A 180 -23.64 -25.88 -17.68
C GLY A 180 -22.25 -25.22 -17.72
N VAL A 181 -22.13 -23.94 -17.30
CA VAL A 181 -20.82 -23.29 -17.17
C VAL A 181 -20.03 -24.04 -16.09
N SER A 182 -18.80 -24.42 -16.42
CA SER A 182 -17.92 -25.15 -15.47
C SER A 182 -17.67 -24.33 -14.19
N PRO A 183 -17.44 -24.99 -13.04
CA PRO A 183 -17.17 -24.28 -11.78
C PRO A 183 -16.04 -23.27 -11.89
N PHE A 184 -14.93 -23.61 -12.53
CA PHE A 184 -13.80 -22.72 -12.77
C PHE A 184 -14.20 -21.53 -13.68
N GLY A 185 -14.93 -21.80 -14.77
CA GLY A 185 -15.44 -20.73 -15.65
C GLY A 185 -16.41 -19.79 -14.93
N CYS A 186 -17.28 -20.34 -14.06
CA CYS A 186 -18.18 -19.55 -13.24
C CYS A 186 -17.43 -18.68 -12.23
N MET A 187 -16.43 -19.25 -11.54
CA MET A 187 -15.58 -18.56 -10.59
C MET A 187 -14.82 -17.38 -11.23
N VAL A 188 -14.15 -17.60 -12.36
CA VAL A 188 -13.29 -16.59 -13.00
C VAL A 188 -14.08 -15.54 -13.77
N ARG A 189 -15.15 -15.94 -14.48
CA ARG A 189 -15.90 -15.02 -15.37
C ARG A 189 -17.06 -14.30 -14.70
N HIS A 190 -17.64 -14.89 -13.65
CA HIS A 190 -18.85 -14.36 -13.03
C HIS A 190 -18.64 -13.90 -11.58
N VAL A 191 -17.87 -14.64 -10.79
CA VAL A 191 -17.67 -14.33 -9.36
C VAL A 191 -16.53 -13.37 -9.14
N LEU A 192 -15.32 -13.69 -9.63
CA LEU A 192 -14.12 -12.87 -9.42
C LEU A 192 -14.30 -11.40 -9.80
N PRO A 193 -14.76 -11.02 -11.02
CA PRO A 193 -14.88 -9.62 -11.39
C PRO A 193 -15.83 -8.83 -10.50
N ASN A 194 -16.90 -9.49 -10.01
CA ASN A 194 -17.92 -8.87 -9.17
C ASN A 194 -17.55 -8.84 -7.68
N SER A 195 -16.52 -9.58 -7.26
CA SER A 195 -16.05 -9.62 -5.87
C SER A 195 -14.77 -8.83 -5.62
N LEU A 196 -14.10 -8.29 -6.66
CA LEU A 196 -12.83 -7.57 -6.52
C LEU A 196 -12.98 -6.15 -5.97
N GLY A 197 -14.12 -5.48 -6.13
CA GLY A 197 -14.32 -4.09 -5.72
C GLY A 197 -13.85 -3.81 -4.28
N PRO A 198 -14.38 -4.52 -3.27
CA PRO A 198 -13.95 -4.34 -1.88
C PRO A 198 -12.46 -4.62 -1.64
N ALA A 199 -11.87 -5.57 -2.38
CA ALA A 199 -10.44 -5.89 -2.26
C ALA A 199 -9.56 -4.75 -2.79
N VAL A 200 -9.93 -4.11 -3.89
CA VAL A 200 -9.21 -2.96 -4.47
C VAL A 200 -9.29 -1.75 -3.53
N VAL A 201 -10.46 -1.50 -2.94
CA VAL A 201 -10.63 -0.45 -1.92
C VAL A 201 -9.74 -0.74 -0.71
N GLN A 202 -9.78 -1.96 -0.20
CA GLN A 202 -8.97 -2.35 0.96
C GLN A 202 -7.48 -2.24 0.65
N ALA A 203 -7.04 -2.67 -0.54
CA ALA A 203 -5.64 -2.58 -0.96
C ALA A 203 -5.12 -1.14 -0.98
N SER A 204 -5.90 -0.17 -1.48
CA SER A 204 -5.48 1.23 -1.50
C SER A 204 -5.30 1.81 -0.09
N VAL A 205 -6.16 1.44 0.86
CA VAL A 205 -6.01 1.83 2.27
C VAL A 205 -4.77 1.16 2.89
N LEU A 206 -4.56 -0.13 2.62
CA LEU A 206 -3.39 -0.86 3.10
C LEU A 206 -2.07 -0.31 2.55
N MET A 207 -2.03 0.24 1.34
CA MET A 207 -0.82 0.92 0.82
C MET A 207 -0.43 2.12 1.68
N GLY A 208 -1.39 2.91 2.15
CA GLY A 208 -1.13 4.02 3.08
C GLY A 208 -0.54 3.53 4.41
N PHE A 209 -1.11 2.46 4.98
CA PHE A 209 -0.56 1.85 6.19
C PHE A 209 0.79 1.17 5.96
N ALA A 210 1.03 0.61 4.76
CA ALA A 210 2.31 -0.01 4.43
C ALA A 210 3.48 0.97 4.48
N ILE A 211 3.28 2.22 4.02
CA ILE A 211 4.30 3.27 4.17
C ILE A 211 4.62 3.54 5.63
N GLN A 212 3.61 3.58 6.52
CA GLN A 212 3.83 3.82 7.94
C GLN A 212 4.57 2.67 8.61
N ILE A 213 4.21 1.41 8.28
CA ILE A 213 4.90 0.23 8.81
C ILE A 213 6.34 0.17 8.27
N GLU A 214 6.55 0.43 6.97
CA GLU A 214 7.90 0.50 6.38
C GLU A 214 8.74 1.56 7.10
N ALA A 215 8.19 2.77 7.26
CA ALA A 215 8.89 3.84 7.94
C ALA A 215 9.22 3.50 9.40
N ALA A 216 8.30 2.87 10.14
CA ALA A 216 8.54 2.43 11.52
C ALA A 216 9.63 1.35 11.60
N LEU A 217 9.60 0.35 10.71
CA LEU A 217 10.62 -0.70 10.67
C LEU A 217 12.00 -0.16 10.21
N SER A 218 12.00 0.76 9.24
CA SER A 218 13.23 1.43 8.79
C SER A 218 13.79 2.37 9.87
N PHE A 219 12.95 3.06 10.64
CA PHE A 219 13.34 3.86 11.80
C PHE A 219 14.03 3.01 12.87
N LEU A 220 13.61 1.76 13.06
CA LEU A 220 14.25 0.79 13.95
C LEU A 220 15.52 0.15 13.35
N GLY A 221 15.97 0.59 12.16
CA GLY A 221 17.14 0.04 11.48
C GLY A 221 16.94 -1.31 10.79
N LEU A 222 15.69 -1.76 10.66
CA LEU A 222 15.34 -3.08 10.10
C LEU A 222 14.98 -3.02 8.62
N GLY A 223 14.76 -1.83 8.06
CA GLY A 223 14.39 -1.60 6.67
C GLY A 223 15.59 -1.45 5.74
N ALA A 224 15.54 -0.42 4.90
CA ALA A 224 16.64 -0.09 4.01
C ALA A 224 17.94 0.14 4.79
N GLN A 225 19.03 -0.43 4.28
CA GLN A 225 20.33 -0.31 4.91
C GLN A 225 21.16 0.81 4.26
N PRO A 226 21.96 1.57 5.02
CA PRO A 226 22.88 2.53 4.47
C PRO A 226 23.78 1.90 3.37
N PRO A 227 24.11 2.65 2.30
CA PRO A 227 23.88 4.07 2.07
C PRO A 227 22.49 4.40 1.47
N THR A 228 21.66 3.41 1.16
CA THR A 228 20.35 3.60 0.50
C THR A 228 19.40 4.39 1.41
N PRO A 229 18.90 5.58 0.99
CA PRO A 229 17.96 6.34 1.79
C PRO A 229 16.57 5.71 1.79
N SER A 230 15.88 5.71 2.94
CA SER A 230 14.44 5.53 3.08
C SER A 230 13.88 6.60 3.99
N LEU A 231 12.59 6.91 3.89
CA LEU A 231 11.98 7.96 4.69
C LEU A 231 12.09 7.66 6.20
N GLY A 232 11.91 6.39 6.58
CA GLY A 232 12.02 5.95 7.98
C GLY A 232 13.47 6.01 8.52
N LEU A 233 14.46 5.63 7.71
CA LEU A 233 15.87 5.75 8.11
C LEU A 233 16.28 7.23 8.28
N MET A 234 15.80 8.10 7.37
CA MET A 234 16.05 9.54 7.49
C MET A 234 15.43 10.14 8.74
N LEU A 235 14.22 9.68 9.15
CA LEU A 235 13.63 10.07 10.43
C LEU A 235 14.49 9.60 11.61
N ALA A 236 15.04 8.38 11.59
CA ALA A 236 15.90 7.89 12.66
C ALA A 236 17.18 8.72 12.80
N ASP A 237 17.81 9.05 11.67
CA ASP A 237 19.01 9.92 11.62
C ASP A 237 18.66 11.34 12.10
N GLY A 238 17.55 11.93 11.61
CA GLY A 238 17.10 13.29 11.92
C GLY A 238 16.68 13.47 13.37
N TYR A 239 16.05 12.45 13.97
CA TYR A 239 15.63 12.47 15.38
C TYR A 239 16.81 12.68 16.33
N GLN A 240 17.99 12.13 16.03
CA GLN A 240 19.19 12.28 16.87
C GLN A 240 19.72 13.72 16.90
N VAL A 241 19.44 14.51 15.87
CA VAL A 241 19.92 15.88 15.71
C VAL A 241 18.78 16.91 15.67
N LEU A 242 17.57 16.53 16.11
CA LEU A 242 16.36 17.32 16.02
C LEU A 242 16.47 18.74 16.60
N GLN A 243 17.21 18.89 17.70
CA GLN A 243 17.42 20.19 18.35
C GLN A 243 18.35 21.13 17.56
N GLN A 244 19.24 20.57 16.73
CA GLN A 244 20.24 21.33 15.97
C GLN A 244 19.81 21.51 14.52
N ALA A 245 19.16 20.52 13.93
CA ALA A 245 18.75 20.48 12.53
C ALA A 245 17.33 19.91 12.37
N PRO A 246 16.28 20.62 12.82
CA PRO A 246 14.90 20.12 12.78
C PRO A 246 14.41 19.79 11.36
N TRP A 247 14.96 20.42 10.32
CA TRP A 247 14.64 20.14 8.93
C TRP A 247 14.96 18.71 8.52
N ALA A 248 16.02 18.09 9.09
CA ALA A 248 16.43 16.73 8.77
C ALA A 248 15.41 15.66 9.19
N ASP A 249 14.51 16.01 10.13
CA ASP A 249 13.41 15.16 10.60
C ASP A 249 12.06 15.60 10.01
N ILE A 250 11.78 16.91 9.97
CA ILE A 250 10.50 17.48 9.51
C ILE A 250 10.22 17.12 8.04
N PHE A 251 11.18 17.27 7.14
CA PHE A 251 10.94 17.03 5.71
C PHE A 251 10.66 15.56 5.37
N PRO A 252 11.41 14.57 5.90
CA PRO A 252 11.04 13.16 5.75
C PRO A 252 9.68 12.82 6.37
N GLY A 253 9.35 13.40 7.53
CA GLY A 253 8.05 13.23 8.17
C GLY A 253 6.90 13.76 7.32
N LEU A 254 7.03 14.96 6.76
CA LEU A 254 6.06 15.54 5.81
C LEU A 254 5.96 14.69 4.54
N ALA A 255 7.07 14.17 4.05
CA ALA A 255 7.08 13.28 2.88
C ALA A 255 6.24 12.02 3.11
N ILE A 256 6.36 11.37 4.29
CA ILE A 256 5.52 10.25 4.69
C ILE A 256 4.04 10.68 4.77
N ALA A 257 3.74 11.80 5.43
CA ALA A 257 2.38 12.28 5.60
C ALA A 257 1.68 12.56 4.26
N ILE A 258 2.37 13.17 3.30
CA ILE A 258 1.85 13.45 1.95
C ILE A 258 1.57 12.14 1.20
N ALA A 259 2.46 11.16 1.28
CA ALA A 259 2.27 9.88 0.62
C ALA A 259 1.09 9.10 1.21
N VAL A 260 0.97 9.05 2.54
CA VAL A 260 -0.18 8.43 3.24
C VAL A 260 -1.48 9.12 2.85
N LEU A 261 -1.51 10.46 2.85
CA LEU A 261 -2.68 11.24 2.45
C LEU A 261 -3.11 10.90 1.02
N GLY A 262 -2.16 10.79 0.08
CA GLY A 262 -2.44 10.39 -1.29
C GLY A 262 -3.17 9.05 -1.38
N PHE A 263 -2.68 8.01 -0.69
CA PHE A 263 -3.31 6.69 -0.67
C PHE A 263 -4.68 6.67 0.01
N VAL A 264 -4.83 7.38 1.13
CA VAL A 264 -6.11 7.48 1.85
C VAL A 264 -7.17 8.14 0.96
N LEU A 265 -6.85 9.25 0.29
CA LEU A 265 -7.77 9.94 -0.59
C LEU A 265 -8.18 9.09 -1.81
N VAL A 266 -7.26 8.31 -2.36
CA VAL A 266 -7.59 7.33 -3.42
C VAL A 266 -8.51 6.25 -2.87
N GLY A 267 -8.21 5.70 -1.70
CA GLY A 267 -9.03 4.67 -1.05
C GLY A 267 -10.46 5.12 -0.79
N ASP A 268 -10.63 6.31 -0.25
CA ASP A 268 -11.94 6.91 0.02
C ASP A 268 -12.73 7.14 -1.28
N GLY A 269 -12.05 7.59 -2.32
CA GLY A 269 -12.69 7.81 -3.62
C GLY A 269 -13.08 6.52 -4.33
N LEU A 270 -12.27 5.46 -4.21
CA LEU A 270 -12.60 4.13 -4.72
C LEU A 270 -13.79 3.52 -3.95
N ARG A 271 -13.82 3.68 -2.61
CA ARG A 271 -14.96 3.24 -1.80
C ARG A 271 -16.25 3.91 -2.27
N ALA A 272 -16.26 5.23 -2.47
CA ALA A 272 -17.43 5.96 -2.98
C ALA A 272 -17.84 5.52 -4.39
N HIS A 273 -16.91 5.02 -5.22
CA HIS A 273 -17.21 4.52 -6.56
C HIS A 273 -17.85 3.12 -6.53
N PHE A 274 -17.37 2.25 -5.62
CA PHE A 274 -17.86 0.86 -5.50
C PHE A 274 -19.03 0.71 -4.52
N ASP A 275 -19.44 1.76 -3.80
CA ASP A 275 -20.61 1.74 -2.91
C ASP A 275 -21.89 1.99 -3.71
N PRO A 276 -22.79 0.97 -3.87
CA PRO A 276 -24.04 1.12 -4.60
C PRO A 276 -25.07 1.97 -3.85
N HIS A 277 -24.96 2.14 -2.53
CA HIS A 277 -25.97 2.74 -1.65
C HIS A 277 -25.63 4.16 -1.18
N GLY A 278 -24.52 4.74 -1.61
CA GLY A 278 -24.01 6.04 -1.13
C GLY A 278 -24.68 7.29 -1.70
N VAL A 279 -25.89 7.20 -2.30
CA VAL A 279 -26.61 8.37 -2.85
C VAL A 279 -28.02 8.44 -2.26
N SER A 280 -28.13 8.55 -0.95
CA SER A 280 -29.37 9.03 -0.30
C SER A 280 -29.04 9.63 1.08
N ARG A 281 -28.26 10.73 1.10
CA ARG A 281 -28.31 11.72 2.18
C ARG A 281 -27.84 13.07 1.67
#